data_6c5928d9f7fb20d41f72e5efd58b20a9
#
_entry.id   6c5928d9f7fb20d41f72e5efd58b20a9
#
_cell.length_a   1.000
_cell.length_b   1.000
_cell.length_c   1.000
_cell.angle_alpha   90.00
_cell.angle_beta   90.00
_cell.angle_gamma   90.00
#
_symmetry.space_group_name_H-M   'P 1'
#
loop_
_entity.id
_entity.type
_entity.pdbx_description
1 polymer ?
#
loop_
_entity_poly.entity_id
_entity_poly.type
_entity_poly.pdbx_seq_one_letter_code
_entity_poly.pdbx_strand_id
1 'polypeptide(L)'
;MTTKINIDEKFSKFSEHWRPKIVAELNGQEFKLAKIKGEYPFHAHEGEDEMFFCWKGSFVLEYENGESVHIGEGEAIVVPKGVVHRPVAEEECLIFLIEPKDVKNSGDATVDAVYDAPIGEWI
;
A
#
# COMPACT_ATOMS: atom_id res chain seq x y z
N MET A 1 12.14 14.98 21.02
CA MET A 1 11.82 13.66 21.61
C MET A 1 11.42 12.70 20.52
N THR A 2 11.87 11.46 20.59
CA THR A 2 11.52 10.42 19.62
C THR A 2 10.51 9.45 20.23
N THR A 3 9.59 8.97 19.41
CA THR A 3 8.54 8.04 19.83
C THR A 3 8.67 6.74 19.05
N LYS A 4 8.68 5.64 19.79
CA LYS A 4 8.69 4.31 19.20
C LYS A 4 7.33 4.00 18.55
N ILE A 5 7.35 3.41 17.38
CA ILE A 5 6.15 2.98 16.65
C ILE A 5 6.06 1.46 16.78
N ASN A 6 4.96 0.99 17.36
CA ASN A 6 4.67 -0.44 17.42
C ASN A 6 3.72 -0.77 16.26
N ILE A 7 4.21 -1.53 15.31
CA ILE A 7 3.50 -1.78 14.07
C ILE A 7 2.22 -2.61 14.30
N ASP A 8 2.32 -3.68 15.10
CA ASP A 8 1.14 -4.51 15.39
C ASP A 8 0.06 -3.72 16.14
N GLU A 9 0.48 -2.85 17.06
CA GLU A 9 -0.46 -1.97 17.77
C GLU A 9 -1.18 -1.03 16.78
N LYS A 10 -0.44 -0.44 15.85
CA LYS A 10 -1.02 0.45 14.83
C LYS A 10 -2.03 -0.30 13.95
N PHE A 11 -1.69 -1.49 13.50
CA PHE A 11 -2.64 -2.32 12.74
C PHE A 11 -3.91 -2.62 13.54
N SER A 12 -3.81 -2.78 14.86
CA SER A 12 -4.97 -3.07 15.69
C SER A 12 -5.98 -1.92 15.78
N LYS A 13 -5.60 -0.72 15.34
CA LYS A 13 -6.43 0.49 15.46
C LYS A 13 -7.43 0.68 14.33
N PHE A 14 -7.38 -0.14 13.29
CA PHE A 14 -8.30 0.01 12.16
C PHE A 14 -8.62 -1.36 11.54
N SER A 15 -9.72 -1.42 10.82
CA SER A 15 -10.18 -2.65 10.17
C SER A 15 -10.52 -2.47 8.69
N GLU A 16 -10.58 -1.23 8.20
CA GLU A 16 -10.94 -0.97 6.81
C GLU A 16 -9.88 -1.54 5.86
N HIS A 17 -10.33 -2.09 4.75
CA HIS A 17 -9.46 -2.51 3.66
C HIS A 17 -9.24 -1.37 2.67
N TRP A 18 -8.07 -1.35 2.02
CA TRP A 18 -7.72 -0.40 0.96
C TRP A 18 -7.69 1.05 1.42
N ARG A 19 -7.42 1.28 2.69
CA ARG A 19 -7.41 2.62 3.29
C ARG A 19 -6.14 2.85 4.09
N PRO A 20 -5.04 3.25 3.41
CA PRO A 20 -3.75 3.41 4.07
C PRO A 20 -3.77 4.43 5.20
N LYS A 21 -3.03 4.12 6.25
CA LYS A 21 -2.85 4.97 7.43
C LYS A 21 -1.39 5.34 7.56
N ILE A 22 -1.09 6.61 7.69
CA ILE A 22 0.27 7.10 7.86
C ILE A 22 0.69 6.88 9.33
N VAL A 23 1.85 6.28 9.54
CA VAL A 23 2.41 6.07 10.88
C VAL A 23 3.73 6.81 11.10
N ALA A 24 4.40 7.20 10.02
CA ALA A 24 5.67 7.91 10.10
C ALA A 24 5.97 8.66 8.81
N GLU A 25 6.79 9.69 8.93
CA GLU A 25 7.31 10.45 7.80
C GLU A 25 8.82 10.58 7.98
N LEU A 26 9.57 10.36 6.92
CA LEU A 26 11.02 10.41 6.92
C LEU A 26 11.51 10.95 5.59
N ASN A 27 12.19 12.11 5.60
CA ASN A 27 12.79 12.71 4.41
C ASN A 27 11.81 12.85 3.23
N GLY A 28 10.58 13.29 3.54
CA GLY A 28 9.55 13.46 2.52
C GLY A 28 8.85 12.18 2.07
N GLN A 29 9.22 11.03 2.66
CA GLN A 29 8.56 9.76 2.41
C GLN A 29 7.63 9.44 3.57
N GLU A 30 6.47 8.88 3.26
CA GLU A 30 5.52 8.41 4.26
C GLU A 30 5.53 6.89 4.35
N PHE A 31 5.51 6.38 5.60
CA PHE A 31 5.28 4.98 5.88
C PHE A 31 3.81 4.82 6.19
N LYS A 32 3.13 4.03 5.37
CA LYS A 32 1.70 3.78 5.51
C LYS A 32 1.46 2.32 5.78
N LEU A 33 0.50 2.03 6.64
CA LEU A 33 -0.01 0.68 6.87
C LEU A 33 -1.32 0.53 6.13
N ALA A 34 -1.51 -0.61 5.51
CA ALA A 34 -2.79 -0.94 4.88
C ALA A 34 -3.15 -2.39 5.11
N LYS A 35 -4.45 -2.63 5.21
CA LYS A 35 -5.02 -3.99 5.17
C LYS A 35 -5.63 -4.16 3.80
N ILE A 36 -5.28 -5.25 3.13
CA ILE A 36 -5.78 -5.52 1.79
C ILE A 36 -6.45 -6.88 1.75
N LYS A 37 -7.50 -6.99 0.96
CA LYS A 37 -8.20 -8.23 0.68
C LYS A 37 -8.97 -8.09 -0.63
N GLY A 38 -8.86 -9.07 -1.51
CA GLY A 38 -9.47 -9.04 -2.82
C GLY A 38 -8.58 -8.39 -3.87
N GLU A 39 -9.16 -7.94 -4.95
CA GLU A 39 -8.47 -7.34 -6.08
C GLU A 39 -8.60 -5.83 -6.06
N TYR A 40 -7.47 -5.13 -6.20
CA TYR A 40 -7.47 -3.69 -6.40
C TYR A 40 -7.52 -3.38 -7.90
N PRO A 41 -8.10 -2.24 -8.33
CA PRO A 41 -8.07 -1.85 -9.73
C PRO A 41 -6.65 -1.63 -10.25
N PHE A 42 -6.41 -1.95 -11.51
CA PHE A 42 -5.15 -1.59 -12.17
C PHE A 42 -4.98 -0.08 -12.18
N HIS A 43 -3.78 0.39 -11.85
CA HIS A 43 -3.46 1.80 -11.80
C HIS A 43 -1.96 2.01 -11.92
N ALA A 44 -1.53 3.25 -12.12
CA ALA A 44 -0.13 3.65 -12.14
C ALA A 44 0.06 4.95 -11.37
N HIS A 45 1.25 5.13 -10.82
CA HIS A 45 1.70 6.40 -10.24
C HIS A 45 2.72 6.99 -11.20
N GLU A 46 2.35 8.06 -11.91
CA GLU A 46 3.17 8.61 -12.99
C GLU A 46 4.40 9.39 -12.50
N GLY A 47 4.34 9.92 -11.30
CA GLY A 47 5.38 10.79 -10.77
C GLY A 47 6.31 10.17 -9.74
N GLU A 48 6.01 8.98 -9.22
CA GLU A 48 6.74 8.40 -8.09
C GLU A 48 6.80 6.88 -8.15
N ASP A 49 7.87 6.34 -7.58
CA ASP A 49 7.98 4.91 -7.30
C ASP A 49 7.19 4.60 -6.02
N GLU A 50 6.73 3.37 -5.89
CA GLU A 50 6.01 2.91 -4.70
C GLU A 50 6.60 1.60 -4.21
N MET A 51 6.86 1.48 -2.91
CA MET A 51 7.35 0.24 -2.32
C MET A 51 6.25 -0.44 -1.52
N PHE A 52 6.03 -1.72 -1.80
CA PHE A 52 5.18 -2.60 -1.00
C PHE A 52 6.06 -3.51 -0.16
N PHE A 53 5.71 -3.68 1.10
CA PHE A 53 6.36 -4.62 2.00
C PHE A 53 5.28 -5.45 2.69
N CYS A 54 5.38 -6.78 2.62
CA CYS A 54 4.41 -7.66 3.26
C CYS A 54 4.80 -7.89 4.73
N TRP A 55 3.90 -7.49 5.63
CA TRP A 55 4.08 -7.68 7.07
C TRP A 55 3.53 -9.02 7.54
N LYS A 56 2.27 -9.33 7.20
CA LYS A 56 1.59 -10.58 7.54
C LYS A 56 0.74 -11.05 6.37
N GLY A 57 0.76 -12.35 6.12
CA GLY A 57 0.02 -12.95 5.03
C GLY A 57 0.83 -12.98 3.74
N SER A 58 0.15 -12.82 2.62
CA SER A 58 0.79 -12.74 1.32
C SER A 58 -0.14 -12.05 0.33
N PHE A 59 0.44 -11.54 -0.75
CA PHE A 59 -0.32 -10.99 -1.86
C PHE A 59 0.45 -11.20 -3.16
N VAL A 60 -0.25 -11.04 -4.26
CA VAL A 60 0.34 -11.09 -5.60
C VAL A 60 0.26 -9.69 -6.19
N LEU A 61 1.36 -9.22 -6.75
CA LEU A 61 1.36 -8.00 -7.53
C LEU A 61 1.23 -8.39 -8.99
N GLU A 62 0.14 -7.97 -9.62
CA GLU A 62 -0.14 -8.24 -11.03
C GLU A 62 0.16 -7.01 -11.87
N TYR A 63 0.77 -7.25 -13.03
CA TYR A 63 1.08 -6.23 -14.01
C TYR A 63 0.14 -6.35 -15.20
N GLU A 64 -0.05 -5.24 -15.90
CA GLU A 64 -0.95 -5.19 -17.06
C GLU A 64 -0.58 -6.16 -18.16
N ASN A 65 0.71 -6.48 -18.32
CA ASN A 65 1.20 -7.41 -19.33
C ASN A 65 0.92 -8.89 -19.00
N GLY A 66 0.27 -9.18 -17.89
CA GLY A 66 -0.04 -10.53 -17.44
C GLY A 66 0.99 -11.17 -16.52
N GLU A 67 2.13 -10.52 -16.32
CA GLU A 67 3.11 -10.99 -15.33
C GLU A 67 2.60 -10.77 -13.92
N SER A 68 3.05 -11.60 -12.97
CA SER A 68 2.72 -11.47 -11.58
C SER A 68 3.88 -11.88 -10.69
N VAL A 69 3.95 -11.30 -9.49
CA VAL A 69 4.97 -11.60 -8.50
C VAL A 69 4.30 -11.87 -7.17
N HIS A 70 4.60 -13.01 -6.56
CA HIS A 70 4.12 -13.36 -5.23
C HIS A 70 5.01 -12.70 -4.17
N ILE A 71 4.41 -12.01 -3.21
CA ILE A 71 5.11 -11.36 -2.10
C ILE A 71 4.60 -11.98 -0.80
N GLY A 72 5.49 -12.64 -0.06
CA GLY A 72 5.19 -13.24 1.24
C GLY A 72 5.72 -12.42 2.40
N GLU A 73 5.49 -12.89 3.61
CA GLU A 73 5.93 -12.19 4.83
C GLU A 73 7.42 -11.89 4.79
N GLY A 74 7.76 -10.63 5.09
CA GLY A 74 9.14 -10.17 5.11
C GLY A 74 9.70 -9.81 3.74
N GLU A 75 8.91 -9.94 2.68
CA GLU A 75 9.35 -9.61 1.33
C GLU A 75 8.80 -8.27 0.87
N ALA A 76 9.54 -7.62 0.00
CA ALA A 76 9.19 -6.30 -0.51
C ALA A 76 9.41 -6.22 -2.02
N ILE A 77 8.73 -5.25 -2.65
CA ILE A 77 8.88 -4.97 -4.07
C ILE A 77 8.72 -3.48 -4.31
N VAL A 78 9.54 -2.93 -5.20
CA VAL A 78 9.39 -1.55 -5.66
C VAL A 78 8.71 -1.57 -7.03
N VAL A 79 7.62 -0.84 -7.15
CA VAL A 79 6.95 -0.60 -8.43
C VAL A 79 7.45 0.71 -8.98
N PRO A 80 8.16 0.72 -10.11
CA PRO A 80 8.63 1.97 -10.71
C PRO A 80 7.47 2.84 -11.17
N LYS A 81 7.69 4.14 -11.17
CA LYS A 81 6.69 5.09 -11.68
C LYS A 81 6.27 4.72 -13.10
N GLY A 82 5.00 4.95 -13.42
CA GLY A 82 4.43 4.68 -14.74
C GLY A 82 4.07 3.22 -15.01
N VAL A 83 4.40 2.29 -14.12
CA VAL A 83 4.10 0.87 -14.32
C VAL A 83 2.69 0.56 -13.82
N VAL A 84 1.84 0.10 -14.72
CA VAL A 84 0.45 -0.28 -14.39
C VAL A 84 0.44 -1.60 -13.64
N HIS A 85 -0.15 -1.60 -12.45
CA HIS A 85 -0.13 -2.73 -11.54
C HIS A 85 -1.37 -2.77 -10.66
N ARG A 86 -1.57 -3.90 -9.97
CA ARG A 86 -2.54 -4.01 -8.88
C ARG A 86 -2.13 -5.08 -7.88
N PRO A 87 -2.31 -4.86 -6.58
CA PRO A 87 -2.17 -5.92 -5.59
C PRO A 87 -3.46 -6.75 -5.51
N VAL A 88 -3.29 -8.06 -5.29
CA VAL A 88 -4.39 -9.02 -5.14
C VAL A 88 -4.08 -9.90 -3.94
N ALA A 89 -5.00 -9.97 -2.97
CA ALA A 89 -4.84 -10.81 -1.80
C ALA A 89 -6.10 -11.66 -1.59
N GLU A 90 -5.97 -12.98 -1.62
CA GLU A 90 -7.10 -13.89 -1.38
C GLU A 90 -7.62 -13.75 0.05
N GLU A 91 -6.70 -13.73 1.01
CA GLU A 91 -6.99 -13.51 2.42
C GLU A 91 -6.46 -12.16 2.87
N GLU A 92 -6.95 -11.65 3.99
CA GLU A 92 -6.45 -10.37 4.51
C GLU A 92 -4.93 -10.39 4.64
N CYS A 93 -4.28 -9.41 4.07
CA CYS A 93 -2.84 -9.22 4.12
C CYS A 93 -2.53 -7.85 4.71
N LEU A 94 -1.55 -7.81 5.61
CA LEU A 94 -1.08 -6.56 6.23
C LEU A 94 0.18 -6.12 5.54
N ILE A 95 0.17 -4.91 5.01
CA ILE A 95 1.28 -4.39 4.21
C ILE A 95 1.74 -3.02 4.68
N PHE A 96 3.00 -2.70 4.33
CA PHE A 96 3.52 -1.34 4.36
C PHE A 96 3.56 -0.80 2.95
N LEU A 97 3.29 0.50 2.85
CA LEU A 97 3.56 1.28 1.65
C LEU A 97 4.56 2.37 2.02
N ILE A 98 5.57 2.54 1.20
CA ILE A 98 6.54 3.62 1.34
C ILE A 98 6.51 4.40 0.04
N GLU A 99 6.16 5.68 0.14
CA GLU A 99 6.02 6.56 -1.02
C GLU A 99 6.12 8.02 -0.60
N PRO A 100 6.38 8.95 -1.51
CA PRO A 100 6.38 10.38 -1.20
C PRO A 100 5.05 10.81 -0.60
N LYS A 101 5.09 11.83 0.27
CA LYS A 101 3.86 12.33 0.91
C LYS A 101 2.87 12.87 -0.14
N ASP A 102 1.59 12.85 0.22
CA ASP A 102 0.48 13.35 -0.58
C ASP A 102 0.19 12.56 -1.86
N VAL A 103 0.61 11.29 -1.92
CA VAL A 103 0.30 10.41 -3.03
C VAL A 103 -1.05 9.73 -2.80
N LYS A 104 -1.91 9.77 -3.82
CA LYS A 104 -3.20 9.09 -3.80
C LYS A 104 -3.01 7.58 -4.03
N ASN A 105 -3.61 6.72 -3.20
CA ASN A 105 -3.43 5.27 -3.30
C ASN A 105 -3.87 4.67 -4.63
N SER A 106 -4.87 5.26 -5.30
CA SER A 106 -5.33 4.80 -6.62
C SER A 106 -4.54 5.41 -7.78
N GLY A 107 -3.53 6.24 -7.50
CA GLY A 107 -2.72 6.86 -8.53
C GLY A 107 -3.56 7.68 -9.51
N ASP A 108 -3.44 7.34 -10.81
CA ASP A 108 -4.15 8.01 -11.91
C ASP A 108 -5.52 7.41 -12.22
N ALA A 109 -5.91 6.31 -11.55
CA ALA A 109 -7.16 5.62 -11.85
C ALA A 109 -8.35 6.32 -11.21
N THR A 110 -9.50 6.30 -11.91
CA THR A 110 -10.80 6.61 -11.32
C THR A 110 -11.35 5.30 -10.76
N VAL A 111 -11.63 5.27 -9.46
CA VAL A 111 -12.01 4.04 -8.77
C VAL A 111 -13.31 4.22 -8.00
N ASP A 112 -13.96 3.09 -7.68
CA ASP A 112 -15.13 3.07 -6.82
C ASP A 112 -14.76 3.53 -5.40
N ALA A 113 -15.75 4.02 -4.66
CA ALA A 113 -15.54 4.58 -3.32
C ALA A 113 -14.83 3.62 -2.36
N VAL A 114 -15.01 2.31 -2.49
CA VAL A 114 -14.36 1.32 -1.63
C VAL A 114 -12.83 1.32 -1.79
N TYR A 115 -12.31 1.75 -2.93
CA TYR A 115 -10.88 1.82 -3.22
C TYR A 115 -10.30 3.24 -3.09
N ASP A 116 -11.15 4.25 -2.95
CA ASP A 116 -10.72 5.66 -2.91
C ASP A 116 -10.50 6.10 -1.47
N ALA A 117 -9.24 6.20 -1.08
CA ALA A 117 -8.87 6.55 0.28
C ALA A 117 -8.48 8.03 0.40
N PRO A 118 -8.74 8.67 1.55
CA PRO A 118 -8.28 10.03 1.77
C PRO A 118 -6.74 10.09 1.81
N ILE A 119 -6.20 11.18 1.29
CA ILE A 119 -4.77 11.49 1.37
C ILE A 119 -4.47 12.02 2.79
N GLY A 120 -3.37 11.55 3.39
CA GLY A 120 -2.90 12.13 4.65
C GLY A 120 -3.63 11.66 5.91
N GLU A 121 -4.20 10.48 5.91
CA GLU A 121 -4.88 9.93 7.09
C GLU A 121 -3.86 9.31 8.06
N TRP A 122 -3.66 9.95 9.20
CA TRP A 122 -2.73 9.50 10.25
C TRP A 122 -3.41 8.69 11.35
N ILE A 123 -2.66 7.80 11.94
CA ILE A 123 -3.07 7.09 13.16
C ILE A 123 -1.99 7.09 14.24
#